data_c88f4a96bc8ac7ec2c631ad665d4b7c6
#
_entry.id   c88f4a96bc8ac7ec2c631ad665d4b7c6
#
_cell.length_a   1.000
_cell.length_b   1.000
_cell.length_c   1.000
_cell.angle_alpha   90.00
_cell.angle_beta   90.00
_cell.angle_gamma   90.00
#
_symmetry.space_group_name_H-M   'P 1'
#
loop_
_entity.id
_entity.type
_entity.pdbx_description
1 polymer ?
#
loop_
_entity_poly.entity_id
_entity_poly.type
_entity_poly.pdbx_seq_one_letter_code
_entity_poly.pdbx_strand_id
1 'polypeptide(L)'
;TITLGTGVGAGIIHNGKVYHGANGMAGEVGHTVIIKDGLPCPCGRRGCWEQYASATALKRMTAEALAAHPDSILAQVVAENDGRVSGQSAFIAARQGDPVGQRICEEYVSYLSCGIVNMVNVFQPDTLAIGGGVSNEADEQLLPVQRCVERESIPCGKNRRTRIVKAELGNQAGIIGAALLGKNKRI
;
A
#
# COMPACT_ATOMS: atom_id res chain seq x y z
N THR A 1 -6.32 3.56 -8.58
CA THR A 1 -6.07 3.91 -7.17
C THR A 1 -5.81 2.67 -6.36
N ILE A 2 -4.82 2.72 -5.47
CA ILE A 2 -4.56 1.69 -4.44
C ILE A 2 -4.84 2.31 -3.08
N THR A 3 -5.54 1.60 -2.21
CA THR A 3 -5.84 2.04 -0.85
C THR A 3 -5.15 1.15 0.16
N LEU A 4 -4.28 1.74 1.00
CA LEU A 4 -3.51 1.07 2.05
C LEU A 4 -4.16 1.37 3.42
N GLY A 5 -5.00 0.45 3.85
CA GLY A 5 -5.69 0.48 5.13
C GLY A 5 -5.47 -0.81 5.91
N THR A 6 -6.51 -1.31 6.61
CA THR A 6 -6.50 -2.63 7.25
C THR A 6 -6.10 -3.72 6.25
N GLY A 7 -6.52 -3.57 4.99
CA GLY A 7 -6.12 -4.39 3.86
C GLY A 7 -5.54 -3.56 2.73
N VAL A 8 -5.45 -4.17 1.54
CA VAL A 8 -5.05 -3.53 0.27
C VAL A 8 -6.20 -3.65 -0.71
N GLY A 9 -6.82 -2.51 -1.05
CA GLY A 9 -7.88 -2.44 -2.04
C GLY A 9 -7.47 -1.65 -3.29
N ALA A 10 -8.24 -1.79 -4.37
CA ALA A 10 -8.04 -0.98 -5.56
C ALA A 10 -9.35 -0.54 -6.21
N GLY A 11 -9.28 0.63 -6.88
CA GLY A 11 -10.29 1.08 -7.82
C GLY A 11 -9.66 1.34 -9.18
N ILE A 12 -10.24 0.77 -10.22
CA ILE A 12 -9.74 0.86 -11.59
C ILE A 12 -10.71 1.73 -12.40
N ILE A 13 -10.19 2.79 -13.02
CA ILE A 13 -10.95 3.66 -13.93
C ILE A 13 -10.43 3.42 -15.34
N HIS A 14 -11.33 3.03 -16.24
CA HIS A 14 -11.03 2.84 -17.65
C HIS A 14 -12.02 3.65 -18.49
N ASN A 15 -11.51 4.52 -19.37
CA ASN A 15 -12.33 5.43 -20.21
C ASN A 15 -13.35 6.24 -19.40
N GLY A 16 -12.94 6.78 -18.24
CA GLY A 16 -13.78 7.60 -17.35
C GLY A 16 -14.84 6.81 -16.56
N LYS A 17 -14.84 5.49 -16.62
CA LYS A 17 -15.79 4.63 -15.91
C LYS A 17 -15.09 3.69 -14.94
N VAL A 18 -15.76 3.39 -13.82
CA VAL A 18 -15.28 2.35 -12.89
C VAL A 18 -15.34 0.99 -13.58
N TYR A 19 -14.23 0.28 -13.57
CA TYR A 19 -14.17 -1.09 -14.07
C TYR A 19 -14.62 -2.06 -12.98
N HIS A 20 -15.78 -2.66 -13.17
CA HIS A 20 -16.40 -3.57 -12.20
C HIS A 20 -16.02 -5.05 -12.41
N GLY A 21 -15.49 -5.41 -13.59
CA GLY A 21 -15.34 -6.81 -13.98
C GLY A 21 -16.70 -7.49 -14.30
N ALA A 22 -16.65 -8.76 -14.63
CA ALA A 22 -17.84 -9.50 -15.05
C ALA A 22 -18.85 -9.75 -13.91
N ASN A 23 -18.38 -9.78 -12.66
CA ASN A 23 -19.18 -10.10 -11.47
C ASN A 23 -19.16 -9.00 -10.40
N GLY A 24 -18.67 -7.81 -10.73
CA GLY A 24 -18.58 -6.69 -9.80
C GLY A 24 -17.41 -6.73 -8.81
N MET A 25 -16.50 -7.69 -8.94
CA MET A 25 -15.39 -7.94 -8.00
C MET A 25 -14.02 -7.51 -8.54
N ALA A 26 -13.97 -6.71 -9.60
CA ALA A 26 -12.68 -6.20 -10.10
C ALA A 26 -12.03 -5.26 -9.08
N GLY A 27 -10.70 -5.37 -8.95
CA GLY A 27 -9.95 -4.53 -8.02
C GLY A 27 -9.52 -5.23 -6.74
N GLU A 28 -9.79 -6.54 -6.58
CA GLU A 28 -9.33 -7.36 -5.44
C GLU A 28 -7.81 -7.65 -5.53
N VAL A 29 -7.02 -6.59 -5.82
CA VAL A 29 -5.57 -6.71 -6.09
C VAL A 29 -4.77 -7.10 -4.84
N GLY A 30 -5.27 -6.78 -3.64
CA GLY A 30 -4.67 -7.20 -2.38
C GLY A 30 -4.57 -8.71 -2.23
N HIS A 31 -5.41 -9.47 -2.95
CA HIS A 31 -5.41 -10.92 -2.95
C HIS A 31 -4.59 -11.55 -4.10
N THR A 32 -3.83 -10.74 -4.86
CA THR A 32 -2.81 -11.27 -5.76
C THR A 32 -1.63 -11.81 -4.94
N VAL A 33 -1.13 -12.99 -5.32
CA VAL A 33 -0.01 -13.63 -4.61
C VAL A 33 1.30 -13.01 -5.06
N ILE A 34 2.06 -12.45 -4.13
CA ILE A 34 3.41 -11.93 -4.36
C ILE A 34 4.49 -12.84 -3.80
N ILE A 35 4.13 -13.73 -2.86
CA ILE A 35 5.04 -14.73 -2.30
C ILE A 35 4.33 -16.08 -2.32
N LYS A 36 4.76 -16.97 -3.22
CA LYS A 36 4.20 -18.32 -3.30
C LYS A 36 4.37 -19.03 -1.94
N ASP A 37 3.31 -19.67 -1.48
CA ASP A 37 3.24 -20.40 -0.20
C ASP A 37 3.59 -19.55 1.05
N GLY A 38 3.52 -18.22 0.92
CA GLY A 38 3.80 -17.26 1.99
C GLY A 38 2.75 -17.24 3.11
N LEU A 39 2.59 -16.08 3.76
CA LEU A 39 1.68 -15.92 4.90
C LEU A 39 0.23 -16.29 4.56
N PRO A 40 -0.49 -16.93 5.50
CA PRO A 40 -1.91 -17.24 5.30
C PRO A 40 -2.72 -15.93 5.16
N CYS A 41 -3.73 -15.96 4.29
CA CYS A 41 -4.66 -14.86 4.09
C CYS A 41 -6.08 -15.29 4.43
N PRO A 42 -6.91 -14.43 5.06
CA PRO A 42 -8.31 -14.73 5.37
C PRO A 42 -9.16 -15.12 4.14
N CYS A 43 -8.73 -14.77 2.92
CA CYS A 43 -9.38 -15.19 1.68
C CYS A 43 -9.21 -16.69 1.36
N GLY A 44 -8.50 -17.46 2.19
CA GLY A 44 -8.21 -18.88 2.01
C GLY A 44 -6.92 -19.16 1.22
N ARG A 45 -6.27 -18.15 0.64
CA ARG A 45 -5.00 -18.30 -0.08
C ARG A 45 -3.79 -18.03 0.84
N ARG A 46 -2.61 -18.20 0.30
CA ARG A 46 -1.35 -17.86 0.96
C ARG A 46 -0.53 -16.89 0.08
N GLY A 47 0.21 -15.99 0.75
CA GLY A 47 1.13 -15.08 0.07
C GLY A 47 0.49 -13.90 -0.62
N CYS A 48 -0.76 -13.55 -0.29
CA CYS A 48 -1.47 -12.39 -0.82
C CYS A 48 -0.74 -11.08 -0.48
N TRP A 49 -0.69 -10.17 -1.42
CA TRP A 49 -0.03 -8.85 -1.29
C TRP A 49 -0.47 -8.09 -0.04
N GLU A 50 -1.75 -8.13 0.30
CA GLU A 50 -2.31 -7.52 1.51
C GLU A 50 -1.58 -7.92 2.80
N GLN A 51 -1.13 -9.19 2.90
CA GLN A 51 -0.44 -9.69 4.08
C GLN A 51 0.96 -9.10 4.27
N TYR A 52 1.47 -8.36 3.29
CA TYR A 52 2.80 -7.76 3.28
C TYR A 52 2.78 -6.23 3.13
N ALA A 53 1.75 -5.66 2.52
CA ALA A 53 1.69 -4.25 2.16
C ALA A 53 0.53 -3.46 2.77
N SER A 54 -0.30 -4.07 3.63
CA SER A 54 -1.35 -3.35 4.37
C SER A 54 -0.79 -2.64 5.61
N ALA A 55 -1.59 -1.72 6.20
CA ALA A 55 -1.28 -1.15 7.51
C ALA A 55 -1.20 -2.23 8.61
N THR A 56 -2.02 -3.27 8.51
CA THR A 56 -1.98 -4.43 9.41
C THR A 56 -0.67 -5.19 9.27
N ALA A 57 -0.18 -5.40 8.04
CA ALA A 57 1.11 -6.02 7.79
C ALA A 57 2.26 -5.21 8.40
N LEU A 58 2.25 -3.89 8.20
CA LEU A 58 3.28 -3.00 8.76
C LEU A 58 3.29 -3.04 10.29
N LYS A 59 2.11 -3.02 10.94
CA LYS A 59 2.01 -3.18 12.41
C LYS A 59 2.56 -4.53 12.89
N ARG A 60 2.26 -5.61 12.18
CA ARG A 60 2.79 -6.95 12.49
C ARG A 60 4.31 -6.98 12.39
N MET A 61 4.89 -6.52 11.28
CA MET A 61 6.34 -6.46 11.08
C MET A 61 7.01 -5.62 12.18
N THR A 62 6.39 -4.50 12.55
CA THR A 62 6.87 -3.61 13.61
C THR A 62 6.85 -4.32 14.98
N ALA A 63 5.77 -5.05 15.29
CA ALA A 63 5.66 -5.78 16.56
C ALA A 63 6.65 -6.95 16.65
N GLU A 64 6.86 -7.69 15.56
CA GLU A 64 7.85 -8.76 15.46
C GLU A 64 9.28 -8.23 15.66
N ALA A 65 9.61 -7.11 15.03
CA ALA A 65 10.91 -6.47 15.17
C ALA A 65 11.13 -5.88 16.58
N LEU A 66 10.10 -5.29 17.17
CA LEU A 66 10.14 -4.79 18.56
C LEU A 66 10.46 -5.93 19.55
N ALA A 67 9.82 -7.09 19.40
CA ALA A 67 10.08 -8.25 20.24
C ALA A 67 11.52 -8.77 20.11
N ALA A 68 12.12 -8.67 18.90
CA ALA A 68 13.49 -9.07 18.64
C ALA A 68 14.53 -8.03 19.06
N HIS A 69 14.16 -6.75 19.18
CA HIS A 69 15.04 -5.61 19.47
C HIS A 69 14.47 -4.69 20.56
N PRO A 70 14.33 -5.14 21.81
CA PRO A 70 13.67 -4.39 22.88
C PRO A 70 14.41 -3.11 23.30
N ASP A 71 15.69 -3.00 22.98
CA ASP A 71 16.54 -1.84 23.32
C ASP A 71 16.68 -0.82 22.17
N SER A 72 15.91 -0.98 21.09
CA SER A 72 15.94 -0.09 19.92
C SER A 72 15.22 1.23 20.18
N ILE A 73 15.48 2.26 19.37
CA ILE A 73 14.68 3.51 19.37
C ILE A 73 13.21 3.20 19.07
N LEU A 74 12.92 2.18 18.28
CA LEU A 74 11.55 1.71 18.04
C LEU A 74 10.82 1.39 19.35
N ALA A 75 11.50 0.78 20.33
CA ALA A 75 10.90 0.49 21.62
C ALA A 75 10.52 1.76 22.38
N GLN A 76 11.35 2.81 22.32
CA GLN A 76 11.05 4.10 22.91
C GLN A 76 9.84 4.77 22.24
N VAL A 77 9.82 4.78 20.88
CA VAL A 77 8.70 5.31 20.09
C VAL A 77 7.38 4.62 20.43
N VAL A 78 7.40 3.30 20.64
CA VAL A 78 6.18 2.55 21.01
C VAL A 78 5.79 2.84 22.45
N ALA A 79 6.75 2.97 23.39
CA ALA A 79 6.47 3.33 24.79
C ALA A 79 5.83 4.72 24.88
N GLU A 80 6.31 5.71 24.13
CA GLU A 80 5.74 7.06 24.05
C GLU A 80 4.31 7.08 23.47
N ASN A 81 3.90 6.03 22.77
CA ASN A 81 2.55 5.82 22.23
C ASN A 81 1.74 4.83 23.10
N ASP A 82 1.84 4.94 24.43
CA ASP A 82 1.13 4.07 25.38
C ASP A 82 1.36 2.56 25.17
N GLY A 83 2.52 2.17 24.68
CA GLY A 83 2.85 0.79 24.34
C GLY A 83 2.15 0.26 23.07
N ARG A 84 1.53 1.14 22.30
CA ARG A 84 0.76 0.75 21.10
C ARG A 84 1.59 0.85 19.83
N VAL A 85 1.75 -0.25 19.13
CA VAL A 85 2.30 -0.26 17.77
C VAL A 85 1.30 0.37 16.80
N SER A 86 1.71 1.41 16.11
CA SER A 86 0.95 2.10 15.07
C SER A 86 1.54 1.82 13.68
N GLY A 87 0.82 2.19 12.63
CA GLY A 87 1.36 2.17 11.26
C GLY A 87 2.47 3.20 11.01
N GLN A 88 2.70 4.12 11.96
CA GLN A 88 3.73 5.16 11.88
C GLN A 88 4.97 4.84 12.70
N SER A 89 4.88 3.92 13.67
CA SER A 89 5.95 3.67 14.65
C SER A 89 7.30 3.37 13.99
N ALA A 90 7.32 2.50 12.96
CA ALA A 90 8.55 2.18 12.24
C ALA A 90 9.13 3.39 11.49
N PHE A 91 8.29 4.22 10.86
CA PHE A 91 8.73 5.42 10.15
C PHE A 91 9.26 6.49 11.11
N ILE A 92 8.63 6.67 12.28
CA ILE A 92 9.11 7.59 13.33
C ILE A 92 10.49 7.14 13.80
N ALA A 93 10.66 5.87 14.14
CA ALA A 93 11.95 5.32 14.57
C ALA A 93 13.03 5.46 13.48
N ALA A 94 12.68 5.16 12.22
CA ALA A 94 13.59 5.32 11.08
C ALA A 94 14.07 6.76 10.92
N ARG A 95 13.18 7.76 11.06
CA ARG A 95 13.54 9.20 11.03
C ARG A 95 14.48 9.59 12.17
N GLN A 96 14.40 8.90 13.30
CA GLN A 96 15.31 9.11 14.45
C GLN A 96 16.64 8.34 14.29
N GLY A 97 16.85 7.69 13.14
CA GLY A 97 18.08 6.96 12.84
C GLY A 97 18.13 5.52 13.34
N ASP A 98 16.99 4.95 13.76
CA ASP A 98 16.91 3.56 14.19
C ASP A 98 17.13 2.57 13.04
N PRO A 99 18.19 1.73 13.06
CA PRO A 99 18.40 0.73 12.03
C PRO A 99 17.28 -0.32 11.94
N VAL A 100 16.58 -0.58 13.05
CA VAL A 100 15.45 -1.51 13.10
C VAL A 100 14.26 -0.90 12.35
N GLY A 101 13.93 0.36 12.66
CA GLY A 101 12.89 1.10 11.95
C GLY A 101 13.18 1.21 10.46
N GLN A 102 14.42 1.51 10.07
CA GLN A 102 14.84 1.61 8.67
C GLN A 102 14.60 0.29 7.91
N ARG A 103 15.04 -0.85 8.48
CA ARG A 103 14.81 -2.17 7.88
C ARG A 103 13.33 -2.48 7.66
N ILE A 104 12.48 -2.18 8.64
CA ILE A 104 11.03 -2.42 8.52
C ILE A 104 10.48 -1.58 7.36
N CYS A 105 10.85 -0.31 7.27
CA CYS A 105 10.39 0.59 6.21
C CYS A 105 10.86 0.11 4.83
N GLU A 106 12.12 -0.29 4.69
CA GLU A 106 12.69 -0.82 3.44
C GLU A 106 11.96 -2.10 3.00
N GLU A 107 11.77 -3.05 3.90
CA GLU A 107 11.07 -4.30 3.62
C GLU A 107 9.60 -4.05 3.23
N TYR A 108 8.91 -3.20 3.98
CA TYR A 108 7.53 -2.81 3.68
C TYR A 108 7.42 -2.15 2.29
N VAL A 109 8.29 -1.20 1.97
CA VAL A 109 8.32 -0.52 0.67
C VAL A 109 8.65 -1.51 -0.45
N SER A 110 9.50 -2.49 -0.21
CA SER A 110 9.81 -3.55 -1.17
C SER A 110 8.56 -4.37 -1.54
N TYR A 111 7.81 -4.83 -0.55
CA TYR A 111 6.56 -5.57 -0.79
C TYR A 111 5.48 -4.69 -1.44
N LEU A 112 5.38 -3.43 -1.01
CA LEU A 112 4.47 -2.47 -1.62
C LEU A 112 4.79 -2.27 -3.10
N SER A 113 6.07 -2.05 -3.41
CA SER A 113 6.54 -1.85 -4.78
C SER A 113 6.31 -3.06 -5.66
N CYS A 114 6.55 -4.27 -5.16
CA CYS A 114 6.31 -5.52 -5.89
C CYS A 114 4.86 -5.59 -6.43
N GLY A 115 3.87 -5.35 -5.57
CA GLY A 115 2.48 -5.35 -6.01
C GLY A 115 2.14 -4.21 -6.95
N ILE A 116 2.70 -3.01 -6.72
CA ILE A 116 2.48 -1.85 -7.61
C ILE A 116 3.08 -2.11 -9.00
N VAL A 117 4.28 -2.67 -9.09
CA VAL A 117 4.91 -3.06 -10.37
C VAL A 117 4.02 -4.06 -11.11
N ASN A 118 3.46 -5.06 -10.40
CA ASN A 118 2.53 -6.01 -11.00
C ASN A 118 1.30 -5.29 -11.59
N MET A 119 0.72 -4.32 -10.84
CA MET A 119 -0.42 -3.53 -11.33
C MET A 119 -0.06 -2.66 -12.51
N VAL A 120 1.12 -2.05 -12.51
CA VAL A 120 1.61 -1.26 -13.65
C VAL A 120 1.80 -2.16 -14.88
N ASN A 121 2.40 -3.34 -14.73
CA ASN A 121 2.61 -4.27 -15.83
C ASN A 121 1.31 -4.85 -16.41
N VAL A 122 0.28 -5.04 -15.57
CA VAL A 122 -1.03 -5.61 -16.00
C VAL A 122 -1.92 -4.54 -16.63
N PHE A 123 -2.02 -3.36 -16.01
CA PHE A 123 -3.01 -2.34 -16.39
C PHE A 123 -2.43 -1.17 -17.16
N GLN A 124 -1.13 -0.93 -17.09
CA GLN A 124 -0.42 0.21 -17.70
C GLN A 124 -1.18 1.54 -17.52
N PRO A 125 -1.55 1.92 -16.27
CA PRO A 125 -2.33 3.12 -16.05
C PRO A 125 -1.48 4.37 -16.30
N ASP A 126 -2.10 5.46 -16.76
CA ASP A 126 -1.43 6.77 -16.87
C ASP A 126 -1.03 7.29 -15.48
N THR A 127 -1.88 7.04 -14.47
CA THR A 127 -1.65 7.46 -13.08
C THR A 127 -2.09 6.35 -12.12
N LEU A 128 -1.25 6.04 -11.13
CA LEU A 128 -1.58 5.18 -10.01
C LEU A 128 -1.50 6.02 -8.72
N ALA A 129 -2.65 6.27 -8.12
CA ALA A 129 -2.74 7.01 -6.86
C ALA A 129 -2.72 6.06 -5.66
N ILE A 130 -1.90 6.37 -4.65
CA ILE A 130 -1.81 5.63 -3.40
C ILE A 130 -2.52 6.44 -2.31
N GLY A 131 -3.52 5.84 -1.67
CA GLY A 131 -4.30 6.42 -0.58
C GLY A 131 -4.39 5.51 0.65
N GLY A 132 -5.16 5.94 1.66
CA GLY A 132 -5.31 5.21 2.92
C GLY A 132 -4.40 5.75 4.03
N GLY A 133 -4.56 5.21 5.26
CA GLY A 133 -3.88 5.76 6.45
C GLY A 133 -2.35 5.70 6.39
N VAL A 134 -1.77 4.71 5.72
CA VAL A 134 -0.31 4.58 5.55
C VAL A 134 0.24 5.59 4.55
N SER A 135 -0.59 6.10 3.63
CA SER A 135 -0.17 7.11 2.66
C SER A 135 0.15 8.49 3.28
N ASN A 136 -0.12 8.70 4.57
CA ASN A 136 0.32 9.90 5.28
C ASN A 136 1.85 9.98 5.41
N GLU A 137 2.54 8.85 5.34
CA GLU A 137 4.01 8.73 5.24
C GLU A 137 4.49 8.71 3.78
N ALA A 138 3.70 9.30 2.87
CA ALA A 138 3.85 9.16 1.42
C ALA A 138 5.19 9.68 0.89
N ASP A 139 5.73 10.75 1.47
CA ASP A 139 6.96 11.37 0.96
C ASP A 139 8.16 10.41 1.09
N GLU A 140 8.17 9.54 2.10
CA GLU A 140 9.19 8.52 2.31
C GLU A 140 8.96 7.25 1.48
N GLN A 141 7.71 6.98 1.09
CA GLN A 141 7.32 5.78 0.34
C GLN A 141 7.26 6.01 -1.17
N LEU A 142 6.75 7.17 -1.61
CA LEU A 142 6.47 7.42 -3.02
C LEU A 142 7.72 7.40 -3.88
N LEU A 143 8.81 8.05 -3.44
CA LEU A 143 10.05 8.09 -4.22
C LEU A 143 10.69 6.69 -4.37
N PRO A 144 10.84 5.87 -3.31
CA PRO A 144 11.32 4.50 -3.47
C PRO A 144 10.41 3.65 -4.36
N VAL A 145 9.09 3.76 -4.21
CA VAL A 145 8.12 3.05 -5.06
C VAL A 145 8.24 3.50 -6.51
N GLN A 146 8.31 4.81 -6.79
CA GLN A 146 8.49 5.34 -8.15
C GLN A 146 9.77 4.79 -8.79
N ARG A 147 10.90 4.80 -8.06
CA ARG A 147 12.18 4.25 -8.55
C ARG A 147 12.08 2.75 -8.85
N CYS A 148 11.36 1.99 -8.02
CA CYS A 148 11.14 0.57 -8.23
C CYS A 148 10.31 0.33 -9.49
N VAL A 149 9.21 1.07 -9.67
CA VAL A 149 8.38 1.01 -10.88
C VAL A 149 9.19 1.34 -12.13
N GLU A 150 10.03 2.38 -12.09
CA GLU A 150 10.88 2.76 -13.21
C GLU A 150 11.91 1.69 -13.60
N ARG A 151 12.43 0.97 -12.61
CA ARG A 151 13.43 -0.09 -12.80
C ARG A 151 12.83 -1.42 -13.25
N GLU A 152 11.66 -1.79 -12.72
CA GLU A 152 11.12 -3.16 -12.79
C GLU A 152 9.89 -3.31 -13.69
N SER A 153 9.26 -2.20 -14.09
CA SER A 153 8.15 -2.28 -15.05
C SER A 153 8.66 -2.59 -16.45
N ILE A 154 7.85 -3.32 -17.22
CA ILE A 154 8.11 -3.58 -18.64
C ILE A 154 8.23 -2.23 -19.38
N PRO A 155 9.32 -1.97 -20.13
CA PRO A 155 9.48 -0.72 -20.85
C PRO A 155 8.39 -0.50 -21.90
N CYS A 156 7.58 0.53 -21.75
CA CYS A 156 6.51 0.91 -22.69
C CYS A 156 6.93 2.14 -23.50
N GLY A 157 7.87 1.98 -24.43
CA GLY A 157 8.32 3.09 -25.28
C GLY A 157 8.96 4.26 -24.50
N LYS A 158 9.56 5.21 -25.22
CA LYS A 158 10.40 6.27 -24.59
C LYS A 158 9.64 7.31 -23.76
N ASN A 159 8.29 7.39 -23.80
CA ASN A 159 7.54 8.54 -23.26
C ASN A 159 6.29 8.23 -22.43
N ARG A 160 5.97 6.98 -22.11
CA ARG A 160 4.81 6.65 -21.26
C ARG A 160 5.23 5.90 -20.02
N ARG A 161 5.38 6.63 -18.92
CA ARG A 161 5.60 6.05 -17.59
C ARG A 161 4.36 6.31 -16.73
N THR A 162 3.90 5.31 -16.02
CA THR A 162 2.88 5.48 -14.98
C THR A 162 3.37 6.46 -13.93
N ARG A 163 2.59 7.50 -13.66
CA ARG A 163 2.86 8.43 -12.55
C ARG A 163 2.33 7.83 -11.26
N ILE A 164 3.21 7.68 -10.28
CA ILE A 164 2.82 7.28 -8.92
C ILE A 164 2.60 8.57 -8.12
N VAL A 165 1.40 8.72 -7.55
CA VAL A 165 1.02 9.94 -6.82
C VAL A 165 0.32 9.59 -5.51
N LYS A 166 0.33 10.51 -4.56
CA LYS A 166 -0.51 10.44 -3.37
C LYS A 166 -1.95 10.81 -3.73
N ALA A 167 -2.93 10.08 -3.17
CA ALA A 167 -4.33 10.43 -3.30
C ALA A 167 -4.64 11.71 -2.50
N GLU A 168 -5.27 12.70 -3.13
CA GLU A 168 -5.48 14.04 -2.54
C GLU A 168 -6.63 14.09 -1.53
N LEU A 169 -7.69 13.28 -1.73
CA LEU A 169 -8.93 13.35 -0.92
C LEU A 169 -8.81 12.66 0.44
N GLY A 170 -7.72 11.95 0.72
CA GLY A 170 -7.51 11.25 2.00
C GLY A 170 -8.71 10.37 2.39
N ASN A 171 -9.10 10.43 3.67
CA ASN A 171 -10.22 9.65 4.21
C ASN A 171 -11.60 10.11 3.68
N GLN A 172 -11.70 11.30 3.09
CA GLN A 172 -12.96 11.80 2.52
C GLN A 172 -13.30 11.15 1.18
N ALA A 173 -12.33 10.52 0.51
CA ALA A 173 -12.52 9.88 -0.79
C ALA A 173 -13.69 8.89 -0.81
N GLY A 174 -13.84 8.08 0.24
CA GLY A 174 -14.91 7.10 0.36
C GLY A 174 -16.29 7.74 0.47
N ILE A 175 -16.43 8.80 1.28
CA ILE A 175 -17.69 9.52 1.49
C ILE A 175 -18.09 10.25 0.19
N ILE A 176 -17.16 10.94 -0.44
CA ILE A 176 -17.37 11.65 -1.70
C ILE A 176 -17.74 10.66 -2.81
N GLY A 177 -17.01 9.54 -2.92
CA GLY A 177 -17.31 8.51 -3.90
C GLY A 177 -18.70 7.89 -3.72
N ALA A 178 -19.09 7.57 -2.49
CA ALA A 178 -20.43 7.05 -2.18
C ALA A 178 -21.54 8.06 -2.52
N ALA A 179 -21.34 9.34 -2.21
CA ALA A 179 -22.29 10.39 -2.55
C ALA A 179 -22.47 10.56 -4.07
N LEU A 180 -21.38 10.43 -4.84
CA LEU A 180 -21.41 10.52 -6.30
C LEU A 180 -22.08 9.31 -6.97
N LEU A 181 -21.98 8.10 -6.38
CA LEU A 181 -22.71 6.92 -6.87
C LEU A 181 -24.23 7.12 -6.83
N GLY A 182 -24.73 7.84 -5.83
CA GLY A 182 -26.16 8.18 -5.74
C GLY A 182 -26.66 9.13 -6.83
N LYS A 183 -25.79 10.02 -7.35
CA LYS A 183 -26.15 10.96 -8.44
C LYS A 183 -26.31 10.26 -9.79
N ASN A 184 -25.57 9.17 -10.04
CA ASN A 184 -25.60 8.44 -11.31
C ASN A 184 -26.75 7.42 -11.42
N LYS A 185 -27.57 7.26 -10.38
CA LYS A 185 -28.77 6.39 -10.38
C LYS A 185 -30.07 7.13 -10.70
N ARG A 186 -30.02 8.30 -11.31
CA ARG A 186 -31.22 8.91 -11.91
C ARG A 186 -31.28 8.50 -13.39
N ILE A 187 -31.78 7.30 -13.60
CA ILE A 187 -32.48 6.91 -14.82
C ILE A 187 -33.74 6.20 -14.38
#